data_29ce23d8496b818b11936b25eaf49070
#
_entry.id   29ce23d8496b818b11936b25eaf49070
#
_cell.length_a   1.000
_cell.length_b   1.000
_cell.length_c   1.000
_cell.angle_alpha   90.00
_cell.angle_beta   90.00
_cell.angle_gamma   90.00
#
_symmetry.space_group_name_H-M   'P 1'
#
loop_
_entity.id
_entity.type
_entity.pdbx_description
1 polymer ?
#
loop_
_entity_poly.entity_id
_entity_poly.type
_entity_poly.pdbx_seq_one_letter_code
_entity_poly.pdbx_strand_id
1 'polypeptide(L)'
;MKEKKKMSLLLKLVIAIVLGIVVGFVTPGMGDFGEVIIRIGATYNSIFGNFLNFVIPLIIIGFVAPGIADLGAGAGKTLAATTGVAYGSTIISGTLAFVVASLLYPHMVHAGMFMENAANAEETVLSGYFTIEMPAIMGVMTALLMAFILGLGMAVIKGNTMKTVMNEFAEIIDKLVSNIVIPLLPFHVYGIFAKLAYAGTIVEIMGSFIKVFAMILVLHWVIIVFQYTVAGSAAKKNPFALIKNMLPAYTTAIGTQSSAATIPVTTQCTKNNGVSDGMAEFVCPLCATIHLSGSTITLTSCAMAVMVMTNQSIGLSLIHISEPT
;
A
#
# COMPACT_ATOMS: atom_id res chain seq x y z
N MET A 1 23.66 -22.12 -17.21
CA MET A 1 22.66 -22.37 -16.15
C MET A 1 21.47 -21.47 -16.44
N LYS A 2 20.27 -22.02 -16.73
CA LYS A 2 19.05 -21.22 -16.92
C LYS A 2 18.70 -20.58 -15.57
N GLU A 3 18.74 -19.26 -15.47
CA GLU A 3 18.18 -18.54 -14.33
C GLU A 3 16.71 -18.96 -14.15
N LYS A 4 16.40 -19.62 -13.05
CA LYS A 4 15.02 -19.89 -12.67
C LYS A 4 14.33 -18.54 -12.46
N LYS A 5 13.45 -18.15 -13.38
CA LYS A 5 12.61 -16.95 -13.27
C LYS A 5 11.88 -17.00 -11.92
N LYS A 6 12.32 -16.19 -10.96
CA LYS A 6 11.66 -16.11 -9.64
C LYS A 6 10.22 -15.65 -9.85
N MET A 7 9.26 -16.39 -9.29
CA MET A 7 7.85 -16.00 -9.33
C MET A 7 7.68 -14.60 -8.71
N SER A 8 6.90 -13.74 -9.37
CA SER A 8 6.57 -12.41 -8.84
C SER A 8 5.78 -12.54 -7.53
N LEU A 9 5.88 -11.56 -6.63
CA LEU A 9 5.12 -11.52 -5.39
C LEU A 9 3.61 -11.60 -5.67
N LEU A 10 3.13 -10.85 -6.67
CA LEU A 10 1.72 -10.88 -7.08
C LEU A 10 1.25 -12.32 -7.37
N LEU A 11 1.99 -13.06 -8.17
CA LEU A 11 1.61 -14.43 -8.52
C LEU A 11 1.57 -15.34 -7.27
N LYS A 12 2.52 -15.17 -6.34
CA LYS A 12 2.52 -15.90 -5.06
C LYS A 12 1.29 -15.56 -4.22
N LEU A 13 0.90 -14.27 -4.15
CA LEU A 13 -0.28 -13.84 -3.41
C LEU A 13 -1.58 -14.36 -4.05
N VAL A 14 -1.71 -14.30 -5.37
CA VAL A 14 -2.88 -14.87 -6.07
C VAL A 14 -3.00 -16.37 -5.82
N ILE A 15 -1.89 -17.11 -5.91
CA ILE A 15 -1.88 -18.54 -5.59
C ILE A 15 -2.28 -18.77 -4.13
N ALA A 16 -1.76 -17.98 -3.19
CA ALA A 16 -2.09 -18.08 -1.78
C ALA A 16 -3.59 -17.83 -1.50
N ILE A 17 -4.18 -16.83 -2.16
CA ILE A 17 -5.62 -16.54 -2.06
C ILE A 17 -6.43 -17.72 -2.57
N VAL A 18 -6.14 -18.21 -3.79
CA VAL A 18 -6.88 -19.31 -4.41
C VAL A 18 -6.77 -20.58 -3.56
N LEU A 19 -5.54 -20.92 -3.12
CA LEU A 19 -5.32 -22.09 -2.26
C LEU A 19 -6.03 -21.94 -0.90
N GLY A 20 -5.98 -20.75 -0.30
CA GLY A 20 -6.70 -20.47 0.95
C GLY A 20 -8.20 -20.69 0.80
N ILE A 21 -8.81 -20.14 -0.26
CA ILE A 21 -10.25 -20.30 -0.54
C ILE A 21 -10.59 -21.78 -0.73
N VAL A 22 -9.84 -22.50 -1.56
CA VAL A 22 -10.10 -23.94 -1.82
C VAL A 22 -9.99 -24.76 -0.53
N VAL A 23 -8.92 -24.56 0.24
CA VAL A 23 -8.73 -25.28 1.50
C VAL A 23 -9.85 -24.93 2.50
N GLY A 24 -10.20 -23.66 2.65
CA GLY A 24 -11.27 -23.25 3.54
C GLY A 24 -12.64 -23.83 3.20
N PHE A 25 -12.96 -24.04 1.92
CA PHE A 25 -14.20 -24.71 1.50
C PHE A 25 -14.18 -26.23 1.67
N VAL A 26 -13.02 -26.85 1.56
CA VAL A 26 -12.90 -28.33 1.66
C VAL A 26 -12.81 -28.80 3.12
N THR A 27 -12.18 -28.03 3.98
CA THR A 27 -11.90 -28.41 5.37
C THR A 27 -13.15 -28.69 6.24
N PRO A 28 -14.33 -28.01 6.07
CA PRO A 28 -15.53 -28.40 6.83
C PRO A 28 -15.97 -29.84 6.61
N GLY A 29 -15.73 -30.40 5.41
CA GLY A 29 -16.04 -31.80 5.09
C GLY A 29 -15.04 -32.82 5.66
N MET A 30 -13.93 -32.37 6.26
CA MET A 30 -12.85 -33.23 6.80
C MET A 30 -12.96 -33.44 8.32
N GLY A 31 -13.99 -32.90 8.97
CA GLY A 31 -14.15 -33.00 10.43
C GLY A 31 -12.95 -32.44 11.21
N ASP A 32 -12.55 -33.10 12.29
CA ASP A 32 -11.47 -32.66 13.19
C ASP A 32 -10.13 -32.36 12.48
N PHE A 33 -9.82 -33.11 11.44
CA PHE A 33 -8.59 -32.87 10.65
C PHE A 33 -8.64 -31.54 9.91
N GLY A 34 -9.81 -31.18 9.37
CA GLY A 34 -10.01 -29.86 8.74
C GLY A 34 -9.85 -28.72 9.74
N GLU A 35 -10.38 -28.86 10.95
CA GLU A 35 -10.20 -27.87 12.02
C GLU A 35 -8.73 -27.66 12.38
N VAL A 36 -7.94 -28.73 12.47
CA VAL A 36 -6.50 -28.64 12.74
C VAL A 36 -5.78 -27.80 11.68
N ILE A 37 -6.10 -27.97 10.41
CA ILE A 37 -5.50 -27.19 9.31
C ILE A 37 -5.82 -25.69 9.48
N ILE A 38 -7.08 -25.35 9.76
CA ILE A 38 -7.50 -23.95 9.95
C ILE A 38 -6.86 -23.34 11.21
N ARG A 39 -6.80 -24.09 12.32
CA ARG A 39 -6.15 -23.63 13.56
C ARG A 39 -4.65 -23.38 13.40
N ILE A 40 -3.94 -24.21 12.63
CA ILE A 40 -2.52 -23.97 12.28
C ILE A 40 -2.38 -22.67 11.52
N GLY A 41 -3.22 -22.43 10.50
CA GLY A 41 -3.26 -21.17 9.75
C GLY A 41 -3.57 -19.96 10.63
N ALA A 42 -4.53 -20.08 11.54
CA ALA A 42 -4.90 -19.04 12.50
C ALA A 42 -3.76 -18.73 13.49
N THR A 43 -3.05 -19.77 13.98
CA THR A 43 -1.87 -19.62 14.85
C THR A 43 -0.77 -18.84 14.12
N TYR A 44 -0.45 -19.24 12.89
CA TYR A 44 0.52 -18.54 12.07
C TYR A 44 0.13 -17.07 11.85
N ASN A 45 -1.14 -16.80 11.54
CA ASN A 45 -1.64 -15.46 11.30
C ASN A 45 -1.56 -14.57 12.54
N SER A 46 -1.83 -15.11 13.72
CA SER A 46 -1.70 -14.37 14.98
C SER A 46 -0.24 -13.99 15.24
N ILE A 47 0.69 -14.93 15.10
CA ILE A 47 2.12 -14.68 15.33
C ILE A 47 2.67 -13.70 14.31
N PHE A 48 2.38 -13.89 13.02
CA PHE A 48 2.86 -13.02 11.95
C PHE A 48 2.23 -11.63 12.02
N GLY A 49 0.95 -11.52 12.38
CA GLY A 49 0.27 -10.25 12.62
C GLY A 49 0.92 -9.44 13.74
N ASN A 50 1.21 -10.08 14.88
CA ASN A 50 1.93 -9.44 15.98
C ASN A 50 3.35 -9.02 15.58
N PHE A 51 4.05 -9.84 14.78
CA PHE A 51 5.34 -9.49 14.22
C PHE A 51 5.24 -8.27 13.28
N LEU A 52 4.24 -8.20 12.41
CA LEU A 52 4.02 -7.03 11.58
C LEU A 52 3.75 -5.77 12.40
N ASN A 53 2.91 -5.87 13.43
CA ASN A 53 2.63 -4.74 14.34
C ASN A 53 3.90 -4.23 15.03
N PHE A 54 4.80 -5.13 15.43
CA PHE A 54 6.11 -4.76 15.97
C PHE A 54 7.00 -4.06 14.94
N VAL A 55 6.99 -4.50 13.69
CA VAL A 55 7.90 -4.01 12.64
C VAL A 55 7.41 -2.69 12.02
N ILE A 56 6.10 -2.44 11.95
CA ILE A 56 5.53 -1.24 11.30
C ILE A 56 6.15 0.08 11.77
N PRO A 57 6.28 0.38 13.08
CA PRO A 57 6.93 1.61 13.54
C PRO A 57 8.39 1.73 13.11
N LEU A 58 9.11 0.62 13.04
CA LEU A 58 10.50 0.59 12.58
C LEU A 58 10.59 0.91 11.09
N ILE A 59 9.67 0.36 10.28
CA ILE A 59 9.55 0.67 8.84
C ILE A 59 9.30 2.16 8.64
N ILE A 60 8.37 2.75 9.39
CA ILE A 60 8.03 4.17 9.30
C ILE A 60 9.26 5.03 9.59
N ILE A 61 9.93 4.81 10.70
CA ILE A 61 11.13 5.60 11.07
C ILE A 61 12.24 5.37 10.04
N GLY A 62 12.51 4.11 9.68
CA GLY A 62 13.61 3.74 8.79
C GLY A 62 13.50 4.31 7.38
N PHE A 63 12.30 4.42 6.84
CA PHE A 63 12.12 4.92 5.48
C PHE A 63 11.72 6.39 5.41
N VAL A 64 10.87 6.86 6.33
CA VAL A 64 10.36 8.23 6.28
C VAL A 64 11.39 9.26 6.72
N ALA A 65 12.16 8.98 7.79
CA ALA A 65 13.12 9.96 8.29
C ALA A 65 14.26 10.27 7.31
N PRO A 66 14.94 9.28 6.69
CA PRO A 66 15.92 9.54 5.64
C PRO A 66 15.30 10.23 4.42
N GLY A 67 14.10 9.78 4.01
CA GLY A 67 13.38 10.38 2.88
C GLY A 67 13.12 11.87 3.06
N ILE A 68 12.70 12.29 4.26
CA ILE A 68 12.52 13.71 4.60
C ILE A 68 13.88 14.44 4.62
N ALA A 69 14.92 13.83 5.18
CA ALA A 69 16.25 14.41 5.24
C ALA A 69 16.86 14.64 3.84
N ASP A 70 16.54 13.77 2.89
CA ASP A 70 17.00 13.89 1.49
C ASP A 70 16.28 15.02 0.73
N LEU A 71 15.05 15.37 1.12
CA LEU A 71 14.36 16.55 0.59
C LEU A 71 15.02 17.88 1.01
N GLY A 72 15.94 17.84 1.93
CA GLY A 72 16.67 18.87 2.65
C GLY A 72 17.01 20.19 2.00
N ALA A 73 17.59 21.08 2.79
CA ALA A 73 17.82 22.51 2.63
C ALA A 73 18.63 22.99 1.39
N GLY A 74 19.17 22.10 0.56
CA GLY A 74 20.00 22.45 -0.61
C GLY A 74 19.29 22.42 -1.97
N ALA A 75 18.04 22.03 -1.97
CA ALA A 75 17.26 21.82 -3.17
C ALA A 75 16.69 23.14 -3.69
N GLY A 76 17.25 23.63 -4.79
CA GLY A 76 16.84 24.87 -5.45
C GLY A 76 15.36 24.90 -5.84
N LYS A 77 14.93 26.00 -6.46
CA LYS A 77 13.54 26.28 -6.87
C LYS A 77 12.86 25.12 -7.62
N THR A 78 13.62 24.35 -8.41
CA THR A 78 13.10 23.22 -9.20
C THR A 78 12.65 22.06 -8.29
N LEU A 79 13.41 21.73 -7.24
CA LEU A 79 13.01 20.70 -6.29
C LEU A 79 11.77 21.16 -5.49
N ALA A 80 11.77 22.40 -5.00
CA ALA A 80 10.63 22.95 -4.29
C ALA A 80 9.34 22.92 -5.15
N ALA A 81 9.47 23.35 -6.42
CA ALA A 81 8.36 23.30 -7.36
C ALA A 81 7.90 21.86 -7.65
N THR A 82 8.82 20.93 -7.92
CA THR A 82 8.51 19.52 -8.18
C THR A 82 7.82 18.88 -6.97
N THR A 83 8.36 19.10 -5.77
CA THR A 83 7.78 18.62 -4.52
C THR A 83 6.39 19.21 -4.30
N GLY A 84 6.22 20.53 -4.49
CA GLY A 84 4.93 21.18 -4.35
C GLY A 84 3.88 20.63 -5.30
N VAL A 85 4.23 20.39 -6.57
CA VAL A 85 3.34 19.75 -7.56
C VAL A 85 3.04 18.29 -7.18
N ALA A 86 4.03 17.53 -6.75
CA ALA A 86 3.87 16.13 -6.36
C ALA A 86 2.91 16.00 -5.18
N TYR A 87 3.12 16.75 -4.10
CA TYR A 87 2.23 16.73 -2.92
C TYR A 87 0.85 17.31 -3.22
N GLY A 88 0.77 18.43 -3.96
CA GLY A 88 -0.50 19.02 -4.38
C GLY A 88 -1.34 18.03 -5.20
N SER A 89 -0.71 17.33 -6.14
CA SER A 89 -1.36 16.29 -6.93
C SER A 89 -1.80 15.08 -6.06
N THR A 90 -1.00 14.68 -5.09
CA THR A 90 -1.34 13.61 -4.14
C THR A 90 -2.54 13.99 -3.27
N ILE A 91 -2.61 15.23 -2.77
CA ILE A 91 -3.76 15.73 -2.00
C ILE A 91 -5.02 15.76 -2.86
N ILE A 92 -4.95 16.24 -4.10
CA ILE A 92 -6.09 16.23 -5.03
C ILE A 92 -6.57 14.78 -5.25
N SER A 93 -5.67 13.84 -5.43
CA SER A 93 -6.00 12.43 -5.65
C SER A 93 -6.66 11.78 -4.42
N GLY A 94 -6.15 12.06 -3.23
CA GLY A 94 -6.74 11.60 -1.97
C GLY A 94 -8.12 12.19 -1.71
N THR A 95 -8.27 13.49 -1.97
CA THR A 95 -9.57 14.17 -1.86
C THR A 95 -10.59 13.61 -2.86
N LEU A 96 -10.17 13.37 -4.11
CA LEU A 96 -11.03 12.73 -5.10
C LEU A 96 -11.49 11.34 -4.63
N ALA A 97 -10.57 10.52 -4.16
CA ALA A 97 -10.89 9.19 -3.64
C ALA A 97 -11.85 9.27 -2.44
N PHE A 98 -11.60 10.18 -1.50
CA PHE A 98 -12.45 10.40 -0.33
C PHE A 98 -13.87 10.80 -0.75
N VAL A 99 -14.02 11.79 -1.62
CA VAL A 99 -15.34 12.27 -2.07
C VAL A 99 -16.10 11.17 -2.79
N VAL A 100 -15.45 10.48 -3.74
CA VAL A 100 -16.11 9.41 -4.51
C VAL A 100 -16.49 8.24 -3.62
N ALA A 101 -15.61 7.83 -2.72
CA ALA A 101 -15.89 6.75 -1.77
C ALA A 101 -17.02 7.13 -0.80
N SER A 102 -17.04 8.37 -0.29
CA SER A 102 -18.12 8.85 0.59
C SER A 102 -19.50 8.82 -0.09
N LEU A 103 -19.54 9.08 -1.40
CA LEU A 103 -20.79 9.08 -2.17
C LEU A 103 -21.24 7.68 -2.60
N LEU A 104 -20.29 6.82 -3.00
CA LEU A 104 -20.61 5.53 -3.62
C LEU A 104 -20.67 4.35 -2.62
N TYR A 105 -19.83 4.35 -1.58
CA TYR A 105 -19.75 3.20 -0.68
C TYR A 105 -21.04 2.89 0.09
N PRO A 106 -21.84 3.87 0.54
CA PRO A 106 -23.13 3.55 1.15
C PRO A 106 -24.08 2.74 0.25
N HIS A 107 -23.88 2.79 -1.08
CA HIS A 107 -24.66 2.08 -2.09
C HIS A 107 -23.99 0.81 -2.62
N MET A 108 -22.69 0.65 -2.41
CA MET A 108 -21.88 -0.44 -2.98
C MET A 108 -21.47 -1.49 -1.96
N VAL A 109 -21.31 -1.06 -0.71
CA VAL A 109 -20.75 -1.87 0.39
C VAL A 109 -21.77 -1.94 1.51
N HIS A 110 -22.06 -3.13 2.04
CA HIS A 110 -22.94 -3.27 3.18
C HIS A 110 -22.27 -2.78 4.46
N ALA A 111 -22.88 -1.79 5.11
CA ALA A 111 -22.41 -1.27 6.39
C ALA A 111 -22.50 -2.38 7.47
N GLY A 112 -21.46 -2.49 8.28
CA GLY A 112 -21.42 -3.48 9.36
C GLY A 112 -21.18 -4.93 8.93
N MET A 113 -20.93 -5.20 7.64
CA MET A 113 -20.73 -6.55 7.10
C MET A 113 -19.66 -7.35 7.87
N PHE A 114 -18.56 -6.71 8.25
CA PHE A 114 -17.53 -7.36 9.07
C PHE A 114 -17.99 -7.60 10.51
N MET A 115 -18.84 -6.74 11.06
CA MET A 115 -19.37 -6.90 12.41
C MET A 115 -20.40 -8.04 12.48
N GLU A 116 -21.32 -8.10 11.51
CA GLU A 116 -22.26 -9.22 11.39
C GLU A 116 -21.54 -10.55 11.13
N ASN A 117 -20.59 -10.55 10.21
CA ASN A 117 -19.80 -11.73 9.92
C ASN A 117 -18.82 -12.07 11.05
N ALA A 118 -18.33 -11.11 11.83
CA ALA A 118 -17.52 -11.37 13.01
C ALA A 118 -18.37 -11.99 14.13
N ALA A 119 -19.58 -11.52 14.37
CA ALA A 119 -20.50 -12.11 15.34
C ALA A 119 -20.89 -13.54 14.95
N ASN A 120 -21.21 -13.78 13.68
CA ASN A 120 -21.46 -15.12 13.15
C ASN A 120 -20.17 -15.97 13.09
N ALA A 121 -19.01 -15.34 12.92
CA ALA A 121 -17.73 -15.97 12.85
C ALA A 121 -17.12 -16.22 14.24
N GLU A 122 -17.46 -15.46 15.29
CA GLU A 122 -17.02 -15.77 16.66
C GLU A 122 -17.59 -17.09 17.15
N GLU A 123 -18.81 -17.47 16.70
CA GLU A 123 -19.36 -18.80 16.97
C GLU A 123 -18.74 -19.92 16.11
N THR A 124 -18.24 -19.61 14.90
CA THR A 124 -17.73 -20.62 13.94
C THR A 124 -16.23 -20.52 13.67
N VAL A 125 -15.56 -19.42 14.06
CA VAL A 125 -14.14 -19.21 13.74
C VAL A 125 -13.24 -19.86 14.76
N LEU A 126 -12.50 -20.87 14.29
CA LEU A 126 -11.47 -21.54 15.04
C LEU A 126 -10.33 -20.55 15.38
N SER A 127 -10.13 -20.31 16.68
CA SER A 127 -8.94 -19.59 17.17
C SER A 127 -7.67 -20.41 16.94
N GLY A 128 -6.53 -19.74 16.82
CA GLY A 128 -5.23 -20.43 16.84
C GLY A 128 -5.00 -21.19 18.15
N TYR A 129 -4.04 -22.09 18.14
CA TYR A 129 -3.66 -22.86 19.34
C TYR A 129 -2.99 -22.00 20.40
N PHE A 130 -2.20 -21.00 19.97
CA PHE A 130 -1.52 -20.05 20.84
C PHE A 130 -1.16 -18.78 20.05
N THR A 131 -0.82 -17.73 20.77
CA THR A 131 -0.26 -16.50 20.20
C THR A 131 1.05 -16.16 20.87
N ILE A 132 1.93 -15.45 20.15
CA ILE A 132 3.15 -14.85 20.71
C ILE A 132 2.93 -13.34 20.67
N GLU A 133 2.85 -12.74 21.83
CA GLU A 133 2.69 -11.29 21.92
C GLU A 133 4.01 -10.59 21.58
N MET A 134 3.96 -9.68 20.62
CA MET A 134 5.06 -8.83 20.21
C MET A 134 4.57 -7.39 20.19
N PRO A 135 4.51 -6.72 21.35
CA PRO A 135 4.01 -5.36 21.43
C PRO A 135 4.90 -4.43 20.60
N ALA A 136 4.27 -3.52 19.86
CA ALA A 136 5.00 -2.51 19.10
C ALA A 136 5.78 -1.61 20.06
N ILE A 137 7.00 -1.19 19.67
CA ILE A 137 7.86 -0.31 20.46
C ILE A 137 7.17 1.04 20.70
N MET A 138 6.37 1.49 19.72
CA MET A 138 5.57 2.71 19.79
C MET A 138 4.40 2.63 18.83
N GLY A 139 3.38 3.46 19.03
CA GLY A 139 2.26 3.59 18.10
C GLY A 139 2.70 4.20 16.75
N VAL A 140 1.91 3.90 15.70
CA VAL A 140 2.17 4.37 14.32
C VAL A 140 2.31 5.90 14.24
N MET A 141 1.44 6.65 14.93
CA MET A 141 1.53 8.12 14.96
C MET A 141 2.80 8.62 15.63
N THR A 142 3.18 8.00 16.74
CA THR A 142 4.43 8.35 17.44
C THR A 142 5.64 8.10 16.52
N ALA A 143 5.65 6.97 15.81
CA ALA A 143 6.70 6.66 14.84
C ALA A 143 6.75 7.67 13.69
N LEU A 144 5.58 8.08 13.19
CA LEU A 144 5.48 9.08 12.13
C LEU A 144 5.99 10.46 12.59
N LEU A 145 5.54 10.94 13.76
CA LEU A 145 6.01 12.19 14.34
C LEU A 145 7.51 12.15 14.60
N MET A 146 8.02 11.04 15.14
CA MET A 146 9.46 10.84 15.36
C MET A 146 10.24 10.88 14.04
N ALA A 147 9.73 10.23 12.97
CA ALA A 147 10.33 10.27 11.65
C ALA A 147 10.37 11.69 11.07
N PHE A 148 9.31 12.50 11.26
CA PHE A 148 9.31 13.90 10.86
C PHE A 148 10.32 14.73 11.65
N ILE A 149 10.38 14.59 12.97
CA ILE A 149 11.34 15.34 13.83
C ILE A 149 12.77 14.99 13.41
N LEU A 150 13.09 13.70 13.28
CA LEU A 150 14.42 13.26 12.88
C LEU A 150 14.76 13.69 11.45
N GLY A 151 13.82 13.53 10.52
CA GLY A 151 14.04 13.90 9.11
C GLY A 151 14.27 15.39 8.92
N LEU A 152 13.40 16.22 9.50
CA LEU A 152 13.57 17.68 9.47
C LEU A 152 14.83 18.13 10.23
N GLY A 153 15.10 17.51 11.38
CA GLY A 153 16.33 17.77 12.13
C GLY A 153 17.59 17.49 11.29
N MET A 154 17.66 16.33 10.66
CA MET A 154 18.76 15.95 9.78
C MET A 154 18.90 16.86 8.55
N ALA A 155 17.81 17.42 8.04
CA ALA A 155 17.83 18.37 6.93
C ALA A 155 18.46 19.73 7.30
N VAL A 156 18.44 20.11 8.58
CA VAL A 156 18.88 21.43 9.07
C VAL A 156 20.26 21.40 9.72
N ILE A 157 20.61 20.31 10.43
CA ILE A 157 21.92 20.20 11.08
C ILE A 157 23.07 20.09 10.04
N LYS A 158 24.23 20.64 10.38
CA LYS A 158 25.40 20.60 9.49
C LYS A 158 26.14 19.25 9.46
N GLY A 159 25.90 18.40 10.47
CA GLY A 159 26.54 17.08 10.59
C GLY A 159 25.82 16.01 9.80
N ASN A 160 26.54 15.09 9.18
CA ASN A 160 25.97 13.99 8.40
C ASN A 160 25.90 12.66 9.17
N THR A 161 26.43 12.57 10.39
CA THR A 161 26.52 11.31 11.14
C THR A 161 25.16 10.68 11.37
N MET A 162 24.17 11.48 11.82
CA MET A 162 22.81 10.99 12.06
C MET A 162 22.16 10.49 10.76
N LYS A 163 22.37 11.21 9.65
CA LYS A 163 21.85 10.79 8.33
C LYS A 163 22.48 9.48 7.88
N THR A 164 23.77 9.28 8.10
CA THR A 164 24.46 8.01 7.81
C THR A 164 23.88 6.87 8.62
N VAL A 165 23.72 7.04 9.95
CA VAL A 165 23.10 6.04 10.83
C VAL A 165 21.67 5.70 10.39
N MET A 166 20.88 6.70 10.04
CA MET A 166 19.49 6.46 9.60
C MET A 166 19.42 5.77 8.24
N ASN A 167 20.37 6.02 7.34
CA ASN A 167 20.45 5.29 6.07
C ASN A 167 20.85 3.82 6.29
N GLU A 168 21.81 3.55 7.16
CA GLU A 168 22.17 2.18 7.54
C GLU A 168 21.00 1.46 8.22
N PHE A 169 20.26 2.15 9.08
CA PHE A 169 19.03 1.62 9.67
C PHE A 169 17.97 1.31 8.59
N ALA A 170 17.78 2.20 7.61
CA ALA A 170 16.91 1.95 6.47
C ALA A 170 17.30 0.67 5.71
N GLU A 171 18.61 0.45 5.48
CA GLU A 171 19.09 -0.77 4.83
C GLU A 171 18.80 -2.04 5.65
N ILE A 172 18.92 -1.97 6.98
CA ILE A 172 18.56 -3.08 7.88
C ILE A 172 17.08 -3.39 7.75
N ILE A 173 16.24 -2.35 7.79
CA ILE A 173 14.79 -2.51 7.64
C ILE A 173 14.42 -3.02 6.25
N ASP A 174 15.05 -2.56 5.18
CA ASP A 174 14.83 -3.07 3.83
C ASP A 174 15.15 -4.58 3.75
N LYS A 175 16.26 -5.02 4.32
CA LYS A 175 16.62 -6.45 4.38
C LYS A 175 15.61 -7.25 5.20
N LEU A 176 15.14 -6.73 6.32
CA LEU A 176 14.11 -7.36 7.13
C LEU A 176 12.80 -7.51 6.34
N VAL A 177 12.36 -6.46 5.68
CA VAL A 177 11.15 -6.50 4.84
C VAL A 177 11.33 -7.45 3.67
N SER A 178 12.42 -7.33 2.93
CA SER A 178 12.66 -8.10 1.70
C SER A 178 12.92 -9.58 1.95
N ASN A 179 13.61 -9.94 3.04
CA ASN A 179 14.01 -11.31 3.32
C ASN A 179 13.11 -12.06 4.30
N ILE A 180 12.31 -11.36 5.10
CA ILE A 180 11.44 -11.96 6.11
C ILE A 180 9.98 -11.65 5.82
N VAL A 181 9.58 -10.35 5.81
CA VAL A 181 8.17 -9.98 5.69
C VAL A 181 7.60 -10.44 4.34
N ILE A 182 8.22 -10.06 3.24
CA ILE A 182 7.73 -10.36 1.88
C ILE A 182 7.64 -11.87 1.61
N PRO A 183 8.64 -12.71 1.95
CA PRO A 183 8.54 -14.17 1.76
C PRO A 183 7.47 -14.85 2.61
N LEU A 184 7.19 -14.34 3.81
CA LEU A 184 6.21 -14.90 4.74
C LEU A 184 4.77 -14.42 4.46
N LEU A 185 4.61 -13.26 3.79
CA LEU A 185 3.31 -12.66 3.50
C LEU A 185 2.33 -13.58 2.74
N PRO A 186 2.73 -14.39 1.74
CA PRO A 186 1.79 -15.30 1.07
C PRO A 186 1.15 -16.33 2.01
N PHE A 187 1.88 -16.82 3.00
CA PHE A 187 1.33 -17.75 3.99
C PHE A 187 0.32 -17.07 4.91
N HIS A 188 0.55 -15.82 5.27
CA HIS A 188 -0.38 -15.01 6.03
C HIS A 188 -1.68 -14.78 5.24
N VAL A 189 -1.56 -14.38 3.98
CA VAL A 189 -2.71 -14.20 3.09
C VAL A 189 -3.48 -15.52 2.91
N TYR A 190 -2.78 -16.63 2.67
CA TYR A 190 -3.40 -17.95 2.61
C TYR A 190 -4.23 -18.27 3.86
N GLY A 191 -3.69 -18.07 5.05
CA GLY A 191 -4.40 -18.35 6.31
C GLY A 191 -5.62 -17.46 6.53
N ILE A 192 -5.56 -16.17 6.15
CA ILE A 192 -6.72 -15.27 6.20
C ILE A 192 -7.84 -15.79 5.30
N PHE A 193 -7.54 -16.07 4.03
CA PHE A 193 -8.55 -16.51 3.07
C PHE A 193 -9.09 -17.91 3.38
N ALA A 194 -8.26 -18.81 3.91
CA ALA A 194 -8.72 -20.13 4.37
C ALA A 194 -9.71 -19.99 5.53
N LYS A 195 -9.43 -19.14 6.50
CA LYS A 195 -10.33 -18.85 7.63
C LYS A 195 -11.63 -18.22 7.18
N LEU A 196 -11.62 -17.24 6.29
CA LEU A 196 -12.80 -16.58 5.74
C LEU A 196 -13.68 -17.55 4.92
N ALA A 197 -13.05 -18.43 4.14
CA ALA A 197 -13.76 -19.43 3.36
C ALA A 197 -14.38 -20.53 4.25
N TYR A 198 -13.67 -20.96 5.30
CA TYR A 198 -14.17 -21.88 6.32
C TYR A 198 -15.40 -21.33 7.04
N ALA A 199 -15.39 -20.03 7.36
CA ALA A 199 -16.51 -19.33 7.99
C ALA A 199 -17.70 -19.07 7.03
N GLY A 200 -17.56 -19.36 5.72
CA GLY A 200 -18.60 -19.11 4.72
C GLY A 200 -18.76 -17.65 4.30
N THR A 201 -17.98 -16.72 4.86
CA THR A 201 -18.12 -15.26 4.64
C THR A 201 -17.40 -14.74 3.40
N ILE A 202 -16.59 -15.58 2.76
CA ILE A 202 -15.70 -15.18 1.68
C ILE A 202 -16.42 -14.60 0.46
N VAL A 203 -17.60 -15.13 0.10
CA VAL A 203 -18.33 -14.75 -1.12
C VAL A 203 -18.83 -13.31 -1.03
N GLU A 204 -19.40 -12.93 0.12
CA GLU A 204 -19.90 -11.58 0.36
C GLU A 204 -18.79 -10.54 0.43
N ILE A 205 -17.70 -10.89 1.15
CA ILE A 205 -16.51 -10.04 1.26
C ILE A 205 -15.89 -9.83 -0.11
N MET A 206 -15.66 -10.89 -0.89
CA MET A 206 -15.10 -10.78 -2.24
C MET A 206 -16.00 -9.98 -3.18
N GLY A 207 -17.32 -10.15 -3.10
CA GLY A 207 -18.27 -9.37 -3.89
C GLY A 207 -18.17 -7.86 -3.64
N SER A 208 -18.00 -7.46 -2.39
CA SER A 208 -17.80 -6.04 -2.01
C SER A 208 -16.42 -5.53 -2.44
N PHE A 209 -15.36 -6.32 -2.24
CA PHE A 209 -14.01 -5.92 -2.64
C PHE A 209 -13.86 -5.78 -4.17
N ILE A 210 -14.51 -6.61 -4.97
CA ILE A 210 -14.49 -6.48 -6.44
C ILE A 210 -15.07 -5.12 -6.87
N LYS A 211 -16.18 -4.69 -6.25
CA LYS A 211 -16.79 -3.37 -6.54
C LYS A 211 -15.84 -2.22 -6.17
N VAL A 212 -15.24 -2.30 -4.97
CA VAL A 212 -14.25 -1.31 -4.49
C VAL A 212 -13.04 -1.27 -5.44
N PHE A 213 -12.53 -2.43 -5.82
CA PHE A 213 -11.38 -2.52 -6.73
C PHE A 213 -11.68 -1.94 -8.12
N ALA A 214 -12.86 -2.25 -8.68
CA ALA A 214 -13.28 -1.68 -9.95
C ALA A 214 -13.37 -0.14 -9.87
N MET A 215 -13.91 0.40 -8.78
CA MET A 215 -13.95 1.85 -8.55
C MET A 215 -12.53 2.44 -8.46
N ILE A 216 -11.62 1.80 -7.74
CA ILE A 216 -10.21 2.24 -7.64
C ILE A 216 -9.56 2.30 -9.02
N LEU A 217 -9.75 1.30 -9.86
CA LEU A 217 -9.22 1.29 -11.24
C LEU A 217 -9.77 2.45 -12.07
N VAL A 218 -11.06 2.72 -11.97
CA VAL A 218 -11.68 3.87 -12.65
C VAL A 218 -11.07 5.18 -12.14
N LEU A 219 -10.92 5.35 -10.84
CA LEU A 219 -10.31 6.55 -10.25
C LEU A 219 -8.85 6.73 -10.68
N HIS A 220 -8.08 5.66 -10.81
CA HIS A 220 -6.71 5.74 -11.34
C HIS A 220 -6.69 6.31 -12.77
N TRP A 221 -7.59 5.85 -13.63
CA TRP A 221 -7.68 6.40 -14.98
C TRP A 221 -8.18 7.84 -15.00
N VAL A 222 -9.16 8.18 -14.17
CA VAL A 222 -9.66 9.57 -14.04
C VAL A 222 -8.53 10.50 -13.63
N ILE A 223 -7.75 10.15 -12.62
CA ILE A 223 -6.65 11.03 -12.16
C ILE A 223 -5.52 11.12 -13.18
N ILE A 224 -5.18 10.03 -13.88
CA ILE A 224 -4.18 10.05 -14.96
C ILE A 224 -4.64 11.02 -16.06
N VAL A 225 -5.87 10.87 -16.54
CA VAL A 225 -6.42 11.77 -17.58
C VAL A 225 -6.44 13.22 -17.10
N PHE A 226 -6.84 13.47 -15.86
CA PHE A 226 -6.82 14.80 -15.27
C PHE A 226 -5.39 15.39 -15.24
N GLN A 227 -4.42 14.67 -14.70
CA GLN A 227 -3.03 15.13 -14.60
C GLN A 227 -2.42 15.42 -15.97
N TYR A 228 -2.64 14.52 -16.96
CA TYR A 228 -2.16 14.75 -18.33
C TYR A 228 -2.93 15.85 -19.07
N THR A 229 -4.18 16.11 -18.72
CA THR A 229 -4.93 17.26 -19.25
C THR A 229 -4.33 18.57 -18.72
N VAL A 230 -4.04 18.65 -17.43
CA VAL A 230 -3.37 19.83 -16.84
C VAL A 230 -1.98 20.03 -17.46
N ALA A 231 -1.16 18.98 -17.52
CA ALA A 231 0.17 19.05 -18.10
C ALA A 231 0.15 19.39 -19.59
N GLY A 232 -0.76 18.75 -20.35
CA GLY A 232 -0.94 19.00 -21.78
C GLY A 232 -1.40 20.41 -22.07
N SER A 233 -2.33 20.93 -21.28
CA SER A 233 -2.79 22.32 -21.40
C SER A 233 -1.65 23.32 -21.14
N ALA A 234 -0.85 23.08 -20.08
CA ALA A 234 0.30 23.93 -19.77
C ALA A 234 1.38 23.86 -20.88
N ALA A 235 1.62 22.68 -21.45
CA ALA A 235 2.62 22.45 -22.51
C ALA A 235 2.08 22.71 -23.93
N LYS A 236 0.78 23.03 -24.10
CA LYS A 236 0.08 23.14 -25.40
C LYS A 236 0.21 21.88 -26.25
N LYS A 237 0.15 20.70 -25.61
CA LYS A 237 0.23 19.38 -26.24
C LYS A 237 -1.05 18.58 -26.00
N ASN A 238 -1.36 17.66 -26.90
CA ASN A 238 -2.53 16.78 -26.75
C ASN A 238 -2.34 15.80 -25.58
N PRO A 239 -3.19 15.83 -24.54
CA PRO A 239 -3.08 14.93 -23.37
C PRO A 239 -3.07 13.46 -23.73
N PHE A 240 -3.91 13.03 -24.67
CA PHE A 240 -4.00 11.62 -25.07
C PHE A 240 -2.75 11.14 -25.80
N ALA A 241 -2.09 12.03 -26.57
CA ALA A 241 -0.80 11.69 -27.18
C ALA A 241 0.29 11.52 -26.10
N LEU A 242 0.29 12.39 -25.07
CA LEU A 242 1.19 12.27 -23.93
C LEU A 242 0.98 10.95 -23.17
N ILE A 243 -0.27 10.57 -22.87
CA ILE A 243 -0.63 9.31 -22.21
C ILE A 243 -0.17 8.12 -23.08
N LYS A 244 -0.42 8.15 -24.38
CA LYS A 244 -0.01 7.07 -25.31
C LYS A 244 1.49 6.82 -25.27
N ASN A 245 2.30 7.87 -25.22
CA ASN A 245 3.75 7.75 -25.12
C ASN A 245 4.23 7.16 -23.79
N MET A 246 3.39 7.21 -22.74
CA MET A 246 3.70 6.64 -21.42
C MET A 246 3.22 5.19 -21.25
N LEU A 247 2.49 4.61 -22.18
CA LEU A 247 2.01 3.22 -22.07
C LEU A 247 3.12 2.19 -21.82
N PRO A 248 4.34 2.29 -22.41
CA PRO A 248 5.42 1.37 -22.06
C PRO A 248 5.84 1.45 -20.60
N ALA A 249 5.86 2.65 -20.00
CA ALA A 249 6.13 2.82 -18.57
C ALA A 249 5.01 2.22 -17.72
N TYR A 250 3.75 2.43 -18.10
CA TYR A 250 2.58 1.87 -17.42
C TYR A 250 2.60 0.33 -17.42
N THR A 251 2.85 -0.30 -18.56
CA THR A 251 2.94 -1.76 -18.65
C THR A 251 4.13 -2.33 -17.88
N THR A 252 5.27 -1.61 -17.87
CA THR A 252 6.43 -1.98 -17.07
C THR A 252 6.12 -1.90 -15.57
N ALA A 253 5.42 -0.85 -15.12
CA ALA A 253 5.01 -0.69 -13.73
C ALA A 253 4.10 -1.85 -13.27
N ILE A 254 3.12 -2.25 -14.09
CA ILE A 254 2.27 -3.42 -13.80
C ILE A 254 3.11 -4.70 -13.68
N GLY A 255 4.06 -4.90 -14.59
CA GLY A 255 4.87 -6.12 -14.63
C GLY A 255 5.89 -6.21 -13.50
N THR A 256 6.51 -5.08 -13.13
CA THR A 256 7.56 -5.03 -12.11
C THR A 256 7.01 -4.80 -10.70
N GLN A 257 5.86 -4.15 -10.58
CA GLN A 257 5.27 -3.71 -9.30
C GLN A 257 6.24 -2.88 -8.44
N SER A 258 7.17 -2.20 -9.10
CA SER A 258 8.22 -1.40 -8.47
C SER A 258 8.39 -0.08 -9.19
N SER A 259 8.13 1.01 -8.48
CA SER A 259 8.36 2.36 -9.00
C SER A 259 9.84 2.55 -9.36
N ALA A 260 10.75 2.08 -8.51
CA ALA A 260 12.19 2.19 -8.73
C ALA A 260 12.65 1.44 -10.00
N ALA A 261 12.18 0.19 -10.20
CA ALA A 261 12.51 -0.59 -11.40
C ALA A 261 11.93 0.02 -12.69
N THR A 262 10.92 0.86 -12.58
CA THR A 262 10.27 1.51 -13.72
C THR A 262 10.92 2.84 -14.11
N ILE A 263 11.75 3.44 -13.24
CA ILE A 263 12.39 4.74 -13.48
C ILE A 263 13.04 4.87 -14.86
N PRO A 264 13.88 3.94 -15.34
CA PRO A 264 14.55 4.09 -16.63
C PRO A 264 13.55 4.21 -17.81
N VAL A 265 12.49 3.39 -17.78
CA VAL A 265 11.46 3.39 -18.82
C VAL A 265 10.61 4.66 -18.73
N THR A 266 10.23 5.07 -17.52
CA THR A 266 9.47 6.30 -17.28
C THR A 266 10.26 7.50 -17.76
N THR A 267 11.55 7.59 -17.45
CA THR A 267 12.44 8.68 -17.89
C THR A 267 12.50 8.74 -19.42
N GLN A 268 12.67 7.61 -20.09
CA GLN A 268 12.69 7.57 -21.55
C GLN A 268 11.35 8.00 -22.17
N CYS A 269 10.23 7.52 -21.64
CA CYS A 269 8.90 7.93 -22.09
C CYS A 269 8.65 9.44 -21.85
N THR A 270 9.16 9.99 -20.75
CA THR A 270 9.07 11.41 -20.43
C THR A 270 9.87 12.26 -21.43
N LYS A 271 11.07 11.82 -21.82
CA LYS A 271 11.85 12.43 -22.90
C LYS A 271 11.12 12.40 -24.24
N ASN A 272 10.48 11.28 -24.56
CA ASN A 272 9.66 11.14 -25.76
C ASN A 272 8.45 12.11 -25.77
N ASN A 273 7.98 12.54 -24.63
CA ASN A 273 6.97 13.59 -24.46
C ASN A 273 7.57 15.00 -24.66
N GLY A 274 8.87 15.12 -24.90
CA GLY A 274 9.57 16.38 -25.17
C GLY A 274 9.97 17.15 -23.94
N VAL A 275 10.19 16.47 -22.82
CA VAL A 275 10.84 17.02 -21.63
C VAL A 275 12.35 16.92 -21.83
N SER A 276 13.11 17.96 -21.45
CA SER A 276 14.56 17.97 -21.56
C SER A 276 15.22 16.86 -20.74
N ASP A 277 16.35 16.34 -21.20
CA ASP A 277 17.04 15.21 -20.59
C ASP A 277 17.32 15.43 -19.10
N GLY A 278 17.94 16.57 -18.74
CA GLY A 278 18.27 16.87 -17.35
C GLY A 278 17.04 16.98 -16.45
N MET A 279 15.91 17.51 -16.96
CA MET A 279 14.68 17.59 -16.19
C MET A 279 14.04 16.20 -16.00
N ALA A 280 13.99 15.38 -17.04
CA ALA A 280 13.45 14.03 -16.97
C ALA A 280 14.26 13.15 -16.01
N GLU A 281 15.61 13.21 -16.09
CA GLU A 281 16.53 12.46 -15.24
C GLU A 281 16.49 12.90 -13.77
N PHE A 282 16.12 14.14 -13.51
CA PHE A 282 15.94 14.65 -12.16
C PHE A 282 14.55 14.31 -11.59
N VAL A 283 13.47 14.64 -12.34
CA VAL A 283 12.09 14.56 -11.82
C VAL A 283 11.60 13.13 -11.73
N CYS A 284 11.92 12.25 -12.69
CA CYS A 284 11.36 10.88 -12.68
C CYS A 284 11.82 10.06 -11.48
N PRO A 285 13.11 9.99 -11.11
CA PRO A 285 13.54 9.30 -9.89
C PRO A 285 12.96 9.92 -8.63
N LEU A 286 12.93 11.25 -8.53
CA LEU A 286 12.38 11.95 -7.39
C LEU A 286 10.89 11.65 -7.21
N CYS A 287 10.09 11.81 -8.28
CA CYS A 287 8.64 11.58 -8.23
C CYS A 287 8.28 10.10 -8.03
N ALA A 288 9.15 9.16 -8.36
CA ALA A 288 8.92 7.74 -8.05
C ALA A 288 8.78 7.47 -6.55
N THR A 289 9.34 8.36 -5.70
CA THR A 289 9.30 8.24 -4.24
C THR A 289 8.31 9.20 -3.58
N ILE A 290 8.11 10.41 -4.13
CA ILE A 290 7.30 11.46 -3.45
C ILE A 290 5.92 11.69 -4.08
N HIS A 291 5.69 11.29 -5.34
CA HIS A 291 4.40 11.45 -6.01
C HIS A 291 3.56 10.18 -5.89
N LEU A 292 2.81 10.08 -4.81
CA LEU A 292 2.07 8.88 -4.41
C LEU A 292 0.57 8.96 -4.77
N SER A 293 0.22 9.65 -5.83
CA SER A 293 -1.17 9.90 -6.28
C SER A 293 -1.99 8.60 -6.38
N GLY A 294 -1.49 7.59 -7.09
CA GLY A 294 -2.18 6.29 -7.22
C GLY A 294 -2.28 5.53 -5.91
N SER A 295 -1.20 5.47 -5.13
CA SER A 295 -1.19 4.81 -3.82
C SER A 295 -2.19 5.46 -2.86
N THR A 296 -2.28 6.79 -2.85
CA THR A 296 -3.22 7.53 -2.01
C THR A 296 -4.66 7.23 -2.38
N ILE A 297 -5.02 7.14 -3.67
CA ILE A 297 -6.34 6.70 -4.10
C ILE A 297 -6.65 5.30 -3.55
N THR A 298 -5.74 4.36 -3.73
CA THR A 298 -5.94 2.97 -3.29
C THR A 298 -6.10 2.89 -1.77
N LEU A 299 -5.19 3.50 -1.01
CA LEU A 299 -5.20 3.46 0.44
C LEU A 299 -6.44 4.13 1.03
N THR A 300 -6.79 5.34 0.55
CA THR A 300 -8.00 6.04 1.00
C THR A 300 -9.26 5.23 0.68
N SER A 301 -9.37 4.71 -0.53
CA SER A 301 -10.53 3.91 -0.93
C SER A 301 -10.65 2.62 -0.12
N CYS A 302 -9.57 1.88 0.09
CA CYS A 302 -9.57 0.66 0.89
C CYS A 302 -9.87 0.94 2.37
N ALA A 303 -9.27 1.98 2.96
CA ALA A 303 -9.51 2.37 4.34
C ALA A 303 -11.00 2.72 4.55
N MET A 304 -11.57 3.52 3.67
CA MET A 304 -12.98 3.89 3.73
C MET A 304 -13.92 2.69 3.52
N ALA A 305 -13.56 1.75 2.64
CA ALA A 305 -14.33 0.52 2.48
C ALA A 305 -14.35 -0.30 3.78
N VAL A 306 -13.20 -0.48 4.43
CA VAL A 306 -13.08 -1.18 5.71
C VAL A 306 -13.90 -0.45 6.79
N MET A 307 -13.85 0.88 6.86
CA MET A 307 -14.66 1.66 7.82
C MET A 307 -16.15 1.44 7.66
N VAL A 308 -16.65 1.46 6.41
CA VAL A 308 -18.07 1.15 6.15
C VAL A 308 -18.41 -0.29 6.56
N MET A 309 -17.55 -1.25 6.20
CA MET A 309 -17.75 -2.66 6.54
C MET A 309 -17.69 -2.92 8.06
N THR A 310 -16.97 -2.10 8.82
CA THR A 310 -16.89 -2.17 10.29
C THR A 310 -17.88 -1.22 10.99
N ASN A 311 -18.83 -0.63 10.26
CA ASN A 311 -19.82 0.32 10.77
C ASN A 311 -19.22 1.55 11.47
N GLN A 312 -18.02 1.94 11.07
CA GLN A 312 -17.38 3.16 11.56
C GLN A 312 -17.85 4.36 10.74
N SER A 313 -18.06 5.50 11.40
CA SER A 313 -18.49 6.73 10.72
C SER A 313 -17.39 7.25 9.80
N ILE A 314 -17.73 7.50 8.53
CA ILE A 314 -16.85 8.21 7.60
C ILE A 314 -16.83 9.69 8.01
N GLY A 315 -15.77 10.12 8.66
CA GLY A 315 -15.58 11.52 9.06
C GLY A 315 -14.18 12.01 8.70
N LEU A 316 -13.98 13.33 8.74
CA LEU A 316 -12.65 13.93 8.64
C LEU A 316 -11.70 13.49 9.76
N SER A 317 -12.20 12.78 10.77
CA SER A 317 -11.42 12.09 11.81
C SER A 317 -10.60 10.90 11.28
N LEU A 318 -10.63 10.60 9.98
CA LEU A 318 -9.67 9.69 9.32
C LEU A 318 -8.21 10.07 9.63
N ILE A 319 -7.95 11.31 9.98
CA ILE A 319 -6.65 11.78 10.46
C ILE A 319 -6.37 11.26 11.91
N HIS A 320 -7.41 10.84 12.64
CA HIS A 320 -7.33 10.39 14.03
C HIS A 320 -7.56 8.89 14.25
N ILE A 321 -7.60 8.07 13.18
CA ILE A 321 -7.80 6.60 13.28
C ILE A 321 -6.57 5.86 13.84
N SER A 322 -5.77 6.46 14.65
CA SER A 322 -4.61 5.80 15.24
C SER A 322 -4.59 5.80 16.76
N GLU A 323 -5.70 6.08 17.42
CA GLU A 323 -5.75 5.85 18.84
C GLU A 323 -6.59 4.59 19.13
N PRO A 324 -5.94 3.48 19.56
CA PRO A 324 -6.67 2.44 20.26
C PRO A 324 -7.09 3.00 21.61
N THR A 325 -8.39 3.06 21.86
CA THR A 325 -8.95 3.20 23.19
C THR A 325 -8.56 2.01 24.02
#